data_ee7ed3a96e8ce2baa80e055d212aadc7
#
_entry.id   ee7ed3a96e8ce2baa80e055d212aadc7
#
_cell.length_a   1.000
_cell.length_b   1.000
_cell.length_c   1.000
_cell.angle_alpha   90.00
_cell.angle_beta   90.00
_cell.angle_gamma   90.00
#
_symmetry.space_group_name_H-M   'P 1'
#
loop_
_entity.id
_entity.type
_entity.pdbx_description
1 polymer ?
#
loop_
_entity_poly.entity_id
_entity_poly.type
_entity_poly.pdbx_seq_one_letter_code
_entity_poly.pdbx_strand_id
1 'polypeptide(L)'
;GQMLAMAGIGDWITGTLERSGAKVRSVIPEEGGLQFTESFSIGKGSQKADLARKWIQYITSPKGQVKSANMAAYPCLIPSRKGWELLAKETPEEAKRQGMLLNESNVMDMIRNGRIKYRQLPVQQSLEDWNDFWSEYKGA
;
A
#
# COMPACT_ATOMS: atom_id res chain seq x y z
N GLY A 1 19.11 17.51 -6.89
CA GLY A 1 18.76 16.11 -6.93
C GLY A 1 19.13 15.47 -8.25
N GLN A 2 19.60 14.25 -8.19
CA GLN A 2 19.92 13.47 -9.39
C GLN A 2 18.68 12.78 -9.98
N MET A 3 17.59 12.67 -9.21
CA MET A 3 16.40 11.95 -9.61
C MET A 3 15.15 12.79 -9.30
N LEU A 4 14.29 12.98 -10.29
CA LEU A 4 13.05 13.75 -10.19
C LEU A 4 11.84 12.88 -9.87
N ALA A 5 11.80 11.67 -10.38
CA ALA A 5 10.73 10.70 -10.18
C ALA A 5 11.27 9.28 -10.18
N MET A 6 10.57 8.37 -9.50
CA MET A 6 10.84 6.94 -9.51
C MET A 6 9.50 6.20 -9.70
N ALA A 7 9.43 5.38 -10.75
CA ALA A 7 8.26 4.56 -11.03
C ALA A 7 8.31 3.22 -10.27
N GLY A 8 7.14 2.65 -10.00
CA GLY A 8 7.02 1.30 -9.43
C GLY A 8 7.41 1.17 -7.96
N ILE A 9 7.46 2.27 -7.22
CA ILE A 9 7.76 2.27 -5.79
C ILE A 9 6.47 2.08 -4.96
N GLY A 10 6.57 1.34 -3.86
CA GLY A 10 5.45 1.20 -2.93
C GLY A 10 5.21 2.46 -2.09
N ASP A 11 3.94 2.82 -1.87
CA ASP A 11 3.54 4.01 -1.10
C ASP A 11 4.16 4.05 0.30
N TRP A 12 4.37 2.91 0.95
CA TRP A 12 4.99 2.81 2.26
C TRP A 12 6.43 3.35 2.28
N ILE A 13 7.18 3.22 1.19
CA ILE A 13 8.53 3.77 1.06
C ILE A 13 8.46 5.30 1.07
N THR A 14 7.53 5.88 0.30
CA THR A 14 7.28 7.32 0.30
C THR A 14 6.91 7.81 1.70
N GLY A 15 6.00 7.12 2.39
CA GLY A 15 5.62 7.46 3.75
C GLY A 15 6.79 7.42 4.74
N THR A 16 7.69 6.46 4.61
CA THR A 16 8.90 6.37 5.43
C THR A 16 9.86 7.54 5.15
N LEU A 17 10.05 7.87 3.87
CA LEU A 17 10.91 8.98 3.44
C LEU A 17 10.35 10.34 3.89
N GLU A 18 9.05 10.58 3.74
CA GLU A 18 8.40 11.82 4.20
C GLU A 18 8.57 12.01 5.71
N ARG A 19 8.38 10.94 6.50
CA ARG A 19 8.59 10.98 7.95
C ARG A 19 10.05 11.25 8.35
N SER A 20 11.00 10.89 7.49
CA SER A 20 12.42 11.24 7.69
C SER A 20 12.78 12.66 7.23
N GLY A 21 11.80 13.43 6.76
CA GLY A 21 11.99 14.82 6.31
C GLY A 21 12.32 14.98 4.82
N ALA A 22 12.26 13.89 4.04
CA ALA A 22 12.47 14.00 2.59
C ALA A 22 11.26 14.68 1.92
N LYS A 23 11.53 15.58 0.98
CA LYS A 23 10.50 16.29 0.19
C LYS A 23 10.06 15.45 -1.00
N VAL A 24 9.36 14.39 -0.71
CA VAL A 24 8.82 13.42 -1.70
C VAL A 24 7.32 13.22 -1.45
N ARG A 25 6.62 12.70 -2.43
CA ARG A 25 5.22 12.26 -2.28
C ARG A 25 4.89 11.18 -3.31
N SER A 26 3.92 10.34 -3.00
CA SER A 26 3.32 9.41 -3.95
C SER A 26 2.39 10.14 -4.91
N VAL A 27 2.44 9.73 -6.17
CA VAL A 27 1.54 10.22 -7.22
C VAL A 27 1.02 9.03 -8.01
N ILE A 28 -0.28 9.01 -8.25
CA ILE A 28 -0.92 8.07 -9.18
C ILE A 28 -1.17 8.84 -10.48
N PRO A 29 -0.46 8.52 -11.56
CA PRO A 29 -0.59 9.24 -12.82
C PRO A 29 -1.97 9.03 -13.47
N GLU A 30 -2.29 9.80 -14.52
CA GLU A 30 -3.59 9.71 -15.20
C GLU A 30 -3.80 8.35 -15.86
N GLU A 31 -2.76 7.73 -16.33
CA GLU A 31 -2.75 6.39 -16.95
C GLU A 31 -3.13 5.30 -15.96
N GLY A 32 -2.97 5.57 -14.67
CA GLY A 32 -3.37 4.67 -13.59
C GLY A 32 -2.23 4.19 -12.72
N GLY A 33 -2.56 3.25 -11.85
CA GLY A 33 -1.62 2.63 -10.92
C GLY A 33 -1.86 1.14 -10.75
N LEU A 34 -0.95 0.48 -10.08
CA LEU A 34 -1.05 -0.92 -9.70
C LEU A 34 -1.19 -1.06 -8.20
N GLN A 35 -2.09 -1.92 -7.77
CA GLN A 35 -2.25 -2.34 -6.39
C GLN A 35 -1.82 -3.79 -6.22
N PHE A 36 -1.08 -4.06 -5.17
CA PHE A 36 -0.93 -5.40 -4.62
C PHE A 36 -1.57 -5.46 -3.24
N THR A 37 -1.96 -6.65 -2.82
CA THR A 37 -2.62 -6.86 -1.53
C THR A 37 -1.78 -7.82 -0.70
N GLU A 38 -1.45 -7.41 0.50
CA GLU A 38 -0.86 -8.29 1.51
C GLU A 38 -1.96 -8.94 2.33
N SER A 39 -1.80 -10.23 2.59
CA SER A 39 -2.82 -11.04 3.24
C SER A 39 -2.22 -11.88 4.37
N PHE A 40 -3.03 -12.16 5.37
CA PHE A 40 -2.67 -13.08 6.44
C PHE A 40 -3.28 -14.44 6.18
N SER A 41 -2.51 -15.49 6.40
CA SER A 41 -3.00 -16.87 6.38
C SER A 41 -2.51 -17.65 7.59
N ILE A 42 -3.27 -18.67 7.96
CA ILE A 42 -2.89 -19.58 9.05
C ILE A 42 -2.38 -20.86 8.40
N GLY A 43 -1.13 -21.23 8.71
CA GLY A 43 -0.53 -22.46 8.19
C GLY A 43 -1.35 -23.70 8.57
N LYS A 44 -1.54 -24.62 7.60
CA LYS A 44 -2.20 -25.89 7.84
C LYS A 44 -1.46 -26.67 8.93
N GLY A 45 -2.20 -27.15 9.93
CA GLY A 45 -1.63 -27.91 11.06
C GLY A 45 -1.02 -27.04 12.18
N SER A 46 -1.16 -25.72 12.12
CA SER A 46 -0.69 -24.83 13.19
C SER A 46 -1.33 -25.19 14.53
N GLN A 47 -0.51 -25.46 15.54
CA GLN A 47 -0.97 -25.69 16.92
C GLN A 47 -1.39 -24.40 17.64
N LYS A 48 -1.22 -23.23 17.01
CA LYS A 48 -1.56 -21.91 17.55
C LYS A 48 -2.59 -21.19 16.69
N ALA A 49 -3.44 -21.92 15.98
CA ALA A 49 -4.44 -21.36 15.07
C ALA A 49 -5.37 -20.35 15.76
N ASP A 50 -5.77 -20.59 17.01
CA ASP A 50 -6.64 -19.69 17.77
C ASP A 50 -5.94 -18.36 18.13
N LEU A 51 -4.66 -18.42 18.47
CA LEU A 51 -3.85 -17.23 18.71
C LEU A 51 -3.68 -16.42 17.40
N ALA A 52 -3.42 -17.11 16.30
CA ALA A 52 -3.33 -16.48 14.98
C ALA A 52 -4.65 -15.79 14.57
N ARG A 53 -5.81 -16.44 14.82
CA ARG A 53 -7.13 -15.80 14.59
C ARG A 53 -7.31 -14.52 15.42
N LYS A 54 -6.95 -14.55 16.71
CA LYS A 54 -7.02 -13.37 17.57
C LYS A 54 -6.13 -12.24 17.05
N TRP A 55 -4.93 -12.58 16.59
CA TRP A 55 -4.04 -11.61 15.94
C TRP A 55 -4.66 -11.01 14.67
N ILE A 56 -5.18 -11.83 13.77
CA ILE A 56 -5.83 -11.37 12.55
C ILE A 56 -7.03 -10.49 12.87
N GLN A 57 -7.87 -10.89 13.81
CA GLN A 57 -9.00 -10.08 14.28
C GLN A 57 -8.57 -8.72 14.84
N TYR A 58 -7.48 -8.68 15.58
CA TYR A 58 -6.92 -7.43 16.10
C TYR A 58 -6.41 -6.54 14.96
N ILE A 59 -5.53 -7.06 14.10
CA ILE A 59 -4.89 -6.25 13.06
C ILE A 59 -5.89 -5.75 12.00
N THR A 60 -6.99 -6.47 11.77
CA THR A 60 -8.08 -6.05 10.88
C THR A 60 -9.15 -5.18 11.56
N SER A 61 -9.09 -5.01 12.88
CA SER A 61 -9.97 -4.08 13.59
C SER A 61 -9.62 -2.62 13.27
N PRO A 62 -10.53 -1.65 13.47
CA PRO A 62 -10.21 -0.24 13.25
C PRO A 62 -8.96 0.24 13.98
N LYS A 63 -8.78 -0.16 15.24
CA LYS A 63 -7.58 0.17 16.03
C LYS A 63 -6.31 -0.48 15.48
N GLY A 64 -6.37 -1.75 15.09
CA GLY A 64 -5.26 -2.45 14.47
C GLY A 64 -4.88 -1.82 13.12
N GLN A 65 -5.86 -1.43 12.33
CA GLN A 65 -5.64 -0.73 11.06
C GLN A 65 -4.95 0.63 11.27
N VAL A 66 -5.36 1.42 12.25
CA VAL A 66 -4.66 2.68 12.59
C VAL A 66 -3.21 2.42 13.04
N LYS A 67 -2.97 1.36 13.81
CA LYS A 67 -1.60 0.95 14.17
C LYS A 67 -0.76 0.58 12.95
N SER A 68 -1.34 -0.17 12.01
CA SER A 68 -0.67 -0.54 10.76
C SER A 68 -0.34 0.68 9.89
N ALA A 69 -1.29 1.61 9.74
CA ALA A 69 -1.07 2.86 9.01
C ALA A 69 0.06 3.72 9.60
N ASN A 70 0.23 3.67 10.91
CA ASN A 70 1.22 4.47 11.65
C ASN A 70 2.53 3.72 11.94
N MET A 71 2.74 2.53 11.39
CA MET A 71 4.01 1.81 11.57
C MET A 71 5.20 2.63 11.03
N ALA A 72 6.26 2.75 11.84
CA ALA A 72 7.41 3.57 11.48
C ALA A 72 8.14 3.04 10.24
N ALA A 73 8.35 1.72 10.17
CA ALA A 73 9.11 1.09 9.10
C ALA A 73 8.24 0.72 7.87
N TYR A 74 6.94 0.61 8.05
CA TYR A 74 6.03 0.15 7.00
C TYR A 74 4.63 0.76 7.17
N PRO A 75 4.46 2.07 6.92
CA PRO A 75 3.16 2.72 7.01
C PRO A 75 2.25 2.25 5.86
N CYS A 76 1.50 1.19 6.10
CA CYS A 76 0.71 0.55 5.05
C CYS A 76 -0.62 1.26 4.81
N LEU A 77 -1.07 1.22 3.56
CA LEU A 77 -2.41 1.60 3.16
C LEU A 77 -3.42 0.63 3.77
N ILE A 78 -4.46 1.12 4.42
CA ILE A 78 -5.44 0.30 5.13
C ILE A 78 -6.75 0.15 4.34
N PRO A 79 -7.34 -1.06 4.24
CA PRO A 79 -8.54 -1.29 3.43
C PRO A 79 -9.86 -1.02 4.16
N SER A 80 -9.86 -0.88 5.48
CA SER A 80 -11.07 -0.80 6.28
C SER A 80 -11.65 0.61 6.35
N ARG A 81 -12.91 0.80 5.92
CA ARG A 81 -13.62 2.10 6.02
C ARG A 81 -13.65 2.63 7.46
N LYS A 82 -13.98 1.78 8.42
CA LYS A 82 -13.95 2.15 9.85
C LYS A 82 -12.53 2.49 10.34
N GLY A 83 -11.52 1.84 9.75
CA GLY A 83 -10.12 2.19 9.98
C GLY A 83 -9.79 3.60 9.47
N TRP A 84 -10.27 3.99 8.29
CA TRP A 84 -10.07 5.34 7.74
C TRP A 84 -10.72 6.42 8.62
N GLU A 85 -11.96 6.18 9.03
CA GLU A 85 -12.68 7.11 9.89
C GLU A 85 -11.94 7.35 11.21
N LEU A 86 -11.38 6.30 11.79
CA LEU A 86 -10.58 6.39 13.00
C LEU A 86 -9.21 7.05 12.72
N LEU A 87 -8.55 6.69 11.63
CA LEU A 87 -7.26 7.27 11.21
C LEU A 87 -7.41 8.77 10.96
N ALA A 88 -8.45 9.19 10.25
CA ALA A 88 -8.72 10.61 10.00
C ALA A 88 -8.96 11.42 11.28
N LYS A 89 -9.48 10.77 12.33
CA LYS A 89 -9.68 11.38 13.63
C LYS A 89 -8.42 11.43 14.48
N GLU A 90 -7.64 10.34 14.51
CA GLU A 90 -6.48 10.20 15.39
C GLU A 90 -5.18 10.76 14.78
N THR A 91 -5.00 10.58 13.48
CA THR A 91 -3.81 11.02 12.72
C THR A 91 -4.21 11.54 11.33
N PRO A 92 -4.85 12.72 11.24
CA PRO A 92 -5.39 13.27 10.00
C PRO A 92 -4.34 13.46 8.90
N GLU A 93 -3.11 13.80 9.25
CA GLU A 93 -2.02 13.96 8.28
C GLU A 93 -1.66 12.63 7.60
N GLU A 94 -1.67 11.53 8.34
CA GLU A 94 -1.42 10.22 7.76
C GLU A 94 -2.59 9.77 6.87
N ALA A 95 -3.84 10.04 7.28
CA ALA A 95 -5.00 9.78 6.44
C ALA A 95 -4.94 10.56 5.12
N LYS A 96 -4.54 11.83 5.18
CA LYS A 96 -4.32 12.67 4.00
C LYS A 96 -3.20 12.15 3.12
N ARG A 97 -2.07 11.77 3.70
CA ARG A 97 -0.94 11.19 2.99
C ARG A 97 -1.35 9.93 2.22
N GLN A 98 -2.15 9.07 2.84
CA GLN A 98 -2.68 7.85 2.22
C GLN A 98 -3.82 8.09 1.22
N GLY A 99 -4.28 9.32 1.04
CA GLY A 99 -5.40 9.64 0.16
C GLY A 99 -6.75 9.11 0.67
N MET A 100 -6.91 8.95 1.99
CA MET A 100 -8.13 8.47 2.64
C MET A 100 -9.05 9.65 3.00
N LEU A 101 -9.51 10.37 2.01
CA LEU A 101 -10.38 11.54 2.17
C LEU A 101 -11.84 11.10 2.25
N LEU A 102 -12.48 11.32 3.39
CA LEU A 102 -13.82 10.76 3.69
C LEU A 102 -14.94 11.34 2.82
N ASN A 103 -14.83 12.60 2.44
CA ASN A 103 -15.86 13.36 1.73
C ASN A 103 -15.43 13.79 0.32
N GLU A 104 -14.33 13.25 -0.18
CA GLU A 104 -13.76 13.58 -1.47
C GLU A 104 -13.43 12.29 -2.23
N SER A 105 -13.07 12.42 -3.52
CA SER A 105 -12.49 11.32 -4.28
C SER A 105 -11.21 10.84 -3.60
N ASN A 106 -11.10 9.55 -3.36
CA ASN A 106 -9.99 8.95 -2.62
C ASN A 106 -9.42 7.75 -3.39
N VAL A 107 -8.33 7.21 -2.89
CA VAL A 107 -7.63 6.08 -3.51
C VAL A 107 -8.54 4.86 -3.74
N MET A 108 -9.53 4.62 -2.87
CA MET A 108 -10.46 3.50 -3.06
C MET A 108 -11.46 3.75 -4.18
N ASP A 109 -11.82 4.99 -4.47
CA ASP A 109 -12.64 5.33 -5.63
C ASP A 109 -11.84 5.12 -6.92
N MET A 110 -10.54 5.40 -6.91
CA MET A 110 -9.65 5.08 -8.03
C MET A 110 -9.54 3.59 -8.30
N ILE A 111 -9.60 2.75 -7.26
CA ILE A 111 -9.67 1.28 -7.41
C ILE A 111 -11.03 0.86 -7.98
N ARG A 112 -12.13 1.38 -7.45
CA ARG A 112 -13.49 1.04 -7.89
C ARG A 112 -13.78 1.42 -9.33
N ASN A 113 -13.27 2.55 -9.77
CA ASN A 113 -13.47 3.03 -11.16
C ASN A 113 -12.43 2.48 -12.15
N GLY A 114 -11.54 1.59 -11.70
CA GLY A 114 -10.57 0.89 -12.54
C GLY A 114 -9.31 1.71 -12.92
N ARG A 115 -9.13 2.89 -12.35
CA ARG A 115 -7.89 3.66 -12.52
C ARG A 115 -6.71 2.98 -11.83
N ILE A 116 -6.92 2.36 -10.67
CA ILE A 116 -5.95 1.50 -10.01
C ILE A 116 -6.37 0.05 -10.24
N LYS A 117 -5.48 -0.75 -10.81
CA LYS A 117 -5.71 -2.15 -11.13
C LYS A 117 -4.94 -3.06 -10.18
N TYR A 118 -5.48 -4.24 -9.93
CA TYR A 118 -4.73 -5.27 -9.20
C TYR A 118 -3.56 -5.77 -10.04
N ARG A 119 -2.40 -5.91 -9.39
CA ARG A 119 -1.25 -6.57 -10.00
C ARG A 119 -1.62 -8.03 -10.33
N GLN A 120 -1.41 -8.39 -11.58
CA GLN A 120 -1.59 -9.75 -12.06
C GLN A 120 -0.23 -10.40 -12.32
N LEU A 121 -0.20 -11.74 -12.34
CA LEU A 121 0.97 -12.45 -12.81
C LEU A 121 1.15 -12.20 -14.32
N PRO A 122 2.39 -12.05 -14.80
CA PRO A 122 2.64 -11.94 -16.23
C PRO A 122 2.26 -13.26 -16.90
N VAL A 123 1.31 -13.20 -17.83
CA VAL A 123 0.80 -14.37 -18.55
C VAL A 123 1.13 -14.32 -20.05
N GLN A 124 1.59 -13.17 -20.53
CA GLN A 124 1.84 -12.92 -21.96
C GLN A 124 3.32 -12.80 -22.30
N GLN A 125 4.18 -12.60 -21.32
CA GLN A 125 5.62 -12.49 -21.50
C GLN A 125 6.35 -13.56 -20.71
N SER A 126 7.49 -14.00 -21.22
CA SER A 126 8.36 -14.92 -20.53
C SER A 126 9.05 -14.26 -19.32
N LEU A 127 9.55 -15.06 -18.38
CA LEU A 127 10.39 -14.54 -17.30
C LEU A 127 11.69 -13.93 -17.83
N GLU A 128 12.19 -14.44 -18.95
CA GLU A 128 13.39 -13.93 -19.65
C GLU A 128 13.16 -12.52 -20.15
N ASP A 129 12.05 -12.26 -20.87
CA ASP A 129 11.68 -10.91 -21.33
C ASP A 129 11.57 -9.92 -20.17
N TRP A 130 11.00 -10.35 -19.05
CA TRP A 130 10.88 -9.51 -17.84
C TRP A 130 12.25 -9.20 -17.22
N ASN A 131 13.15 -10.16 -17.17
CA ASN A 131 14.51 -9.97 -16.64
C ASN A 131 15.34 -9.06 -17.53
N ASP A 132 15.20 -9.17 -18.83
CA ASP A 132 15.88 -8.33 -19.81
C ASP A 132 15.41 -6.88 -19.69
N PHE A 133 14.10 -6.67 -19.67
CA PHE A 133 13.50 -5.35 -19.45
C PHE A 133 13.92 -4.71 -18.13
N TRP A 134 13.95 -5.52 -17.08
CA TRP A 134 14.40 -5.04 -15.76
C TRP A 134 15.89 -4.68 -15.73
N SER A 135 16.69 -5.42 -16.46
CA SER A 135 18.13 -5.16 -16.57
C SER A 135 18.41 -3.87 -17.36
N GLU A 136 17.68 -3.67 -18.45
CA GLU A 136 17.72 -2.44 -19.24
C GLU A 136 17.28 -1.23 -18.40
N TYR A 137 16.14 -1.34 -17.71
CA TYR A 137 15.64 -0.27 -16.83
C TYR A 137 16.62 0.14 -15.73
N LYS A 138 17.36 -0.81 -15.16
CA LYS A 138 18.38 -0.52 -14.14
C LYS A 138 19.65 0.09 -14.70
N GLY A 139 19.91 -0.14 -15.98
CA GLY A 139 21.11 0.35 -16.68
C GLY A 139 20.95 1.73 -17.31
N ALA A 140 19.71 2.22 -17.35
CA ALA A 140 19.38 3.55 -17.87
C ALA A 140 19.54 4.63 -16.78
#